data_951bdfe0c838509765e35f365ec10da4
#
_entry.id   951bdfe0c838509765e35f365ec10da4
#
_cell.length_a   1.000
_cell.length_b   1.000
_cell.length_c   1.000
_cell.angle_alpha   90.00
_cell.angle_beta   90.00
_cell.angle_gamma   90.00
#
_symmetry.space_group_name_H-M   'P 1'
#
loop_
_entity.id
_entity.type
_entity.pdbx_description
1 polymer ?
#
loop_
_entity_poly.entity_id
_entity_poly.type
_entity_poly.pdbx_seq_one_letter_code
_entity_poly.pdbx_strand_id
1 'polypeptide(L)'
;KEHLEICQVEPILAMPEEIPHGWLKVLFAIAPERMPDLIAYFQEQNWTCADFVQSEARFYEMLPKGVTKGSALRRYRTICGAESWHIVAAGDFDNDLDMLRVADTSACPSNAQPCIKEIANIQLMHSCEENAIAELIYRLSKSLEVHNMDEMTKKKLQATACRIRMGVIEGTYHAKSGHPGGSLSICDTLTYLYFAKMHVDPKNPEMADRDRLVLSKGHCAPALYSTLAERGFFSKEELQSLRHIGAL
;
A
#
# COMPACT_ATOMS: atom_id res chain seq x y z
N LYS A 1 -14.83 13.84 -11.59
CA LYS A 1 -14.25 15.20 -11.56
C LYS A 1 -13.05 15.25 -10.59
N GLU A 2 -13.24 14.93 -9.32
CA GLU A 2 -12.16 14.93 -8.30
C GLU A 2 -10.94 14.08 -8.69
N HIS A 3 -11.16 12.89 -9.21
CA HIS A 3 -10.06 11.99 -9.62
C HIS A 3 -9.26 12.54 -10.81
N LEU A 4 -9.91 13.31 -11.67
CA LEU A 4 -9.31 13.95 -12.83
C LEU A 4 -8.47 15.17 -12.44
N GLU A 5 -8.93 15.93 -11.46
CA GLU A 5 -8.21 17.10 -10.91
C GLU A 5 -6.93 16.65 -10.17
N ILE A 6 -6.97 15.47 -9.50
CA ILE A 6 -5.83 14.91 -8.79
C ILE A 6 -4.79 14.29 -9.73
N CYS A 7 -5.23 13.56 -10.76
CA CYS A 7 -4.31 12.83 -11.64
C CYS A 7 -3.80 13.64 -12.82
N GLN A 8 -4.38 14.81 -13.11
CA GLN A 8 -4.06 15.67 -14.28
C GLN A 8 -4.03 14.89 -15.62
N VAL A 9 -4.78 13.80 -15.70
CA VAL A 9 -4.93 13.00 -16.90
C VAL A 9 -6.24 13.41 -17.56
N GLU A 10 -6.19 13.83 -18.82
CA GLU A 10 -7.42 14.03 -19.59
C GLU A 10 -8.14 12.69 -19.75
N PRO A 11 -9.39 12.57 -19.25
CA PRO A 11 -10.15 11.36 -19.44
C PRO A 11 -10.52 11.23 -20.92
N ILE A 12 -10.33 10.06 -21.45
CA ILE A 12 -10.94 9.71 -22.73
C ILE A 12 -12.38 9.34 -22.42
N LEU A 13 -13.31 10.21 -22.86
CA LEU A 13 -14.73 9.86 -22.86
C LEU A 13 -14.98 8.95 -24.05
N ALA A 14 -15.20 7.68 -23.78
CA ALA A 14 -15.46 6.65 -24.77
C ALA A 14 -16.62 5.78 -24.32
N MET A 15 -17.37 5.24 -25.29
CA MET A 15 -18.33 4.19 -25.00
C MET A 15 -17.57 2.89 -24.68
N PRO A 16 -18.14 1.97 -23.88
CA PRO A 16 -17.46 0.72 -23.51
C PRO A 16 -16.96 -0.08 -24.71
N GLU A 17 -17.66 -0.02 -25.84
CA GLU A 17 -17.33 -0.71 -27.07
C GLU A 17 -16.11 -0.14 -27.80
N GLU A 18 -15.78 1.12 -27.51
CA GLU A 18 -14.65 1.85 -28.11
C GLU A 18 -13.35 1.65 -27.35
N ILE A 19 -13.43 1.07 -26.13
CA ILE A 19 -12.26 0.85 -25.27
C ILE A 19 -11.59 -0.47 -25.63
N PRO A 20 -10.27 -0.49 -25.89
CA PRO A 20 -9.54 -1.71 -26.20
C PRO A 20 -9.72 -2.80 -25.13
N HIS A 21 -9.75 -4.06 -25.55
CA HIS A 21 -9.81 -5.19 -24.63
C HIS A 21 -8.61 -5.20 -23.66
N GLY A 22 -8.81 -5.78 -22.47
CA GLY A 22 -7.75 -5.94 -21.48
C GLY A 22 -7.89 -5.00 -20.27
N TRP A 23 -9.10 -4.68 -19.88
CA TRP A 23 -9.35 -3.87 -18.67
C TRP A 23 -8.81 -4.59 -17.43
N LEU A 24 -8.03 -3.85 -16.64
CA LEU A 24 -7.49 -4.36 -15.38
C LEU A 24 -8.53 -4.26 -14.26
N LYS A 25 -9.32 -3.18 -14.26
CA LYS A 25 -10.45 -2.99 -13.36
C LYS A 25 -11.38 -1.89 -13.86
N VAL A 26 -12.62 -1.90 -13.37
CA VAL A 26 -13.56 -0.80 -13.52
C VAL A 26 -13.84 -0.21 -12.14
N LEU A 27 -13.80 1.11 -12.02
CA LEU A 27 -14.07 1.82 -10.77
C LEU A 27 -15.39 2.59 -10.90
N PHE A 28 -16.32 2.27 -10.00
CA PHE A 28 -17.57 3.01 -9.86
C PHE A 28 -17.43 4.01 -8.72
N ALA A 29 -17.52 5.30 -9.04
CA ALA A 29 -17.52 6.37 -8.05
C ALA A 29 -18.96 6.83 -7.83
N ILE A 30 -19.47 6.65 -6.62
CA ILE A 30 -20.87 6.94 -6.27
C ILE A 30 -20.96 7.61 -4.91
N ALA A 31 -22.04 8.36 -4.67
CA ALA A 31 -22.33 8.93 -3.36
C ALA A 31 -22.52 7.80 -2.32
N PRO A 32 -21.94 7.94 -1.11
CA PRO A 32 -21.97 6.87 -0.09
C PRO A 32 -23.39 6.38 0.23
N GLU A 33 -24.37 7.27 0.20
CA GLU A 33 -25.78 6.96 0.48
C GLU A 33 -26.39 6.01 -0.54
N ARG A 34 -25.83 5.97 -1.76
CA ARG A 34 -26.28 5.12 -2.85
C ARG A 34 -25.44 3.84 -3.02
N MET A 35 -24.40 3.70 -2.23
CA MET A 35 -23.53 2.50 -2.29
C MET A 35 -24.32 1.20 -2.04
N PRO A 36 -25.24 1.11 -1.05
CA PRO A 36 -26.04 -0.10 -0.85
C PRO A 36 -26.88 -0.48 -2.08
N ASP A 37 -27.44 0.48 -2.81
CA ASP A 37 -28.25 0.23 -4.01
C ASP A 37 -27.37 -0.37 -5.12
N LEU A 38 -26.15 0.17 -5.29
CA LEU A 38 -25.19 -0.32 -6.28
C LEU A 38 -24.73 -1.75 -5.96
N ILE A 39 -24.41 -2.01 -4.71
CA ILE A 39 -24.02 -3.36 -4.24
C ILE A 39 -25.15 -4.36 -4.51
N ALA A 40 -26.38 -4.03 -4.11
CA ALA A 40 -27.55 -4.88 -4.34
C ALA A 40 -27.75 -5.17 -5.83
N TYR A 41 -27.66 -4.15 -6.69
CA TYR A 41 -27.76 -4.31 -8.14
C TYR A 41 -26.75 -5.32 -8.69
N PHE A 42 -25.47 -5.23 -8.30
CA PHE A 42 -24.44 -6.15 -8.78
C PHE A 42 -24.56 -7.55 -8.17
N GLN A 43 -25.06 -7.69 -6.95
CA GLN A 43 -25.33 -8.99 -6.32
C GLN A 43 -26.48 -9.75 -6.97
N GLU A 44 -27.49 -9.04 -7.48
CA GLU A 44 -28.60 -9.66 -8.22
C GLU A 44 -28.17 -10.19 -9.60
N GLN A 45 -27.08 -9.68 -10.16
CA GLN A 45 -26.53 -10.11 -11.44
C GLN A 45 -25.59 -11.30 -11.24
N ASN A 46 -25.79 -12.36 -11.99
CA ASN A 46 -24.94 -13.54 -11.90
C ASN A 46 -23.65 -13.39 -12.71
N TRP A 47 -22.70 -12.62 -12.19
CA TRP A 47 -21.40 -12.38 -12.80
C TRP A 47 -20.48 -13.59 -12.64
N THR A 48 -20.11 -14.25 -13.76
CA THR A 48 -19.21 -15.41 -13.75
C THR A 48 -17.73 -15.05 -13.99
N CYS A 49 -17.47 -13.88 -14.59
CA CYS A 49 -16.13 -13.44 -15.00
C CYS A 49 -15.54 -12.31 -14.12
N ALA A 50 -16.29 -11.78 -13.19
CA ALA A 50 -15.87 -10.66 -12.36
C ALA A 50 -16.19 -10.86 -10.88
N ASP A 51 -15.35 -10.27 -10.04
CA ASP A 51 -15.58 -10.07 -8.61
C ASP A 51 -15.76 -8.59 -8.33
N PHE A 52 -16.51 -8.27 -7.29
CA PHE A 52 -16.81 -6.91 -6.90
C PHE A 52 -16.40 -6.69 -5.45
N VAL A 53 -15.80 -5.53 -5.17
CA VAL A 53 -15.33 -5.19 -3.82
C VAL A 53 -15.44 -3.69 -3.59
N GLN A 54 -15.86 -3.32 -2.39
CA GLN A 54 -15.80 -1.94 -1.95
C GLN A 54 -14.38 -1.63 -1.44
N SER A 55 -13.76 -0.58 -1.96
CA SER A 55 -12.40 -0.15 -1.58
C SER A 55 -12.38 1.09 -0.71
N GLU A 56 -13.42 1.90 -0.79
CA GLU A 56 -13.66 3.09 0.05
C GLU A 56 -15.17 3.37 0.13
N ALA A 57 -15.56 4.30 1.00
CA ALA A 57 -16.97 4.67 1.17
C ALA A 57 -17.66 5.08 -0.14
N ARG A 58 -16.90 5.64 -1.11
CA ARG A 58 -17.38 6.16 -2.39
C ARG A 58 -17.00 5.30 -3.59
N PHE A 59 -16.18 4.27 -3.41
CA PHE A 59 -15.61 3.49 -4.50
C PHE A 59 -16.00 2.01 -4.42
N TYR A 60 -16.55 1.53 -5.53
CA TYR A 60 -16.85 0.12 -5.76
C TYR A 60 -16.08 -0.35 -6.99
N GLU A 61 -15.36 -1.45 -6.88
CA GLU A 61 -14.46 -1.93 -7.93
C GLU A 61 -14.95 -3.25 -8.50
N MET A 62 -14.95 -3.36 -9.82
CA MET A 62 -15.10 -4.62 -10.56
C MET A 62 -13.72 -5.08 -11.00
N LEU A 63 -13.37 -6.29 -10.65
CA LEU A 63 -12.08 -6.94 -10.92
C LEU A 63 -12.30 -8.24 -11.70
N PRO A 64 -11.34 -8.70 -12.48
CA PRO A 64 -11.41 -10.04 -13.05
C PRO A 64 -11.58 -11.09 -11.95
N LYS A 65 -12.31 -12.16 -12.25
CA LYS A 65 -12.60 -13.23 -11.29
C LYS A 65 -11.34 -13.78 -10.62
N GLY A 66 -11.34 -13.84 -9.30
CA GLY A 66 -10.23 -14.36 -8.49
C GLY A 66 -9.02 -13.44 -8.37
N VAL A 67 -9.08 -12.20 -8.89
CA VAL A 67 -8.02 -11.19 -8.74
C VAL A 67 -8.27 -10.38 -7.48
N THR A 68 -7.53 -10.71 -6.42
CA THR A 68 -7.62 -10.07 -5.11
C THR A 68 -6.22 -9.72 -4.58
N LYS A 69 -6.12 -8.89 -3.53
CA LYS A 69 -4.84 -8.65 -2.84
C LYS A 69 -4.27 -9.95 -2.25
N GLY A 70 -5.11 -10.85 -1.78
CA GLY A 70 -4.68 -12.15 -1.26
C GLY A 70 -4.22 -13.10 -2.36
N SER A 71 -4.90 -13.15 -3.51
CA SER A 71 -4.43 -13.97 -4.65
C SER A 71 -3.07 -13.45 -5.17
N ALA A 72 -2.88 -12.14 -5.20
CA ALA A 72 -1.60 -11.53 -5.55
C ALA A 72 -0.50 -11.90 -4.55
N LEU A 73 -0.80 -11.89 -3.24
CA LEU A 73 0.13 -12.27 -2.20
C LEU A 73 0.54 -13.75 -2.29
N ARG A 74 -0.42 -14.65 -2.52
CA ARG A 74 -0.13 -16.07 -2.78
C ARG A 74 0.78 -16.26 -3.98
N ARG A 75 0.47 -15.59 -5.09
CA ARG A 75 1.29 -15.65 -6.30
C ARG A 75 2.69 -15.11 -6.09
N TYR A 76 2.80 -13.99 -5.37
CA TYR A 76 4.09 -13.39 -5.02
C TYR A 76 4.93 -14.35 -4.17
N ARG A 77 4.34 -14.99 -3.15
CA ARG A 77 5.01 -16.00 -2.32
C ARG A 77 5.59 -17.13 -3.16
N THR A 78 4.80 -17.67 -4.12
CA THR A 78 5.25 -18.75 -5.03
C THR A 78 6.36 -18.25 -5.97
N ILE A 79 6.24 -17.08 -6.59
CA ILE A 79 7.26 -16.57 -7.52
C ILE A 79 8.59 -16.32 -6.81
N CYS A 80 8.55 -15.89 -5.55
CA CYS A 80 9.75 -15.63 -4.77
C CYS A 80 10.33 -16.87 -4.08
N GLY A 81 9.72 -18.06 -4.20
CA GLY A 81 10.11 -19.25 -3.44
C GLY A 81 10.06 -19.02 -1.93
N ALA A 82 9.06 -18.27 -1.47
CA ALA A 82 8.97 -17.73 -0.13
C ALA A 82 7.96 -18.49 0.76
N GLU A 83 7.81 -19.77 0.56
CA GLU A 83 6.87 -20.60 1.31
C GLU A 83 7.17 -20.63 2.81
N SER A 84 8.44 -20.49 3.19
CA SER A 84 8.90 -20.46 4.59
C SER A 84 8.83 -19.06 5.24
N TRP A 85 8.47 -18.03 4.51
CA TRP A 85 8.39 -16.68 5.07
C TRP A 85 7.18 -16.50 5.97
N HIS A 86 7.40 -15.83 7.10
CA HIS A 86 6.31 -15.36 7.93
C HIS A 86 5.77 -14.04 7.37
N ILE A 87 4.53 -14.05 6.91
CA ILE A 87 3.87 -12.90 6.30
C ILE A 87 3.02 -12.19 7.34
N VAL A 88 3.29 -10.92 7.53
CA VAL A 88 2.46 -10.02 8.33
C VAL A 88 1.71 -9.09 7.37
N ALA A 89 0.38 -9.04 7.48
CA ALA A 89 -0.45 -8.13 6.69
C ALA A 89 -1.28 -7.23 7.60
N ALA A 90 -1.48 -5.98 7.16
CA ALA A 90 -2.37 -5.03 7.81
C ALA A 90 -3.34 -4.46 6.78
N GLY A 91 -4.60 -4.30 7.16
CA GLY A 91 -5.65 -3.78 6.29
C GLY A 91 -6.84 -3.26 7.10
N ASP A 92 -7.69 -2.45 6.46
CA ASP A 92 -8.80 -1.75 7.12
C ASP A 92 -10.15 -1.88 6.38
N PHE A 93 -10.13 -2.29 5.11
CA PHE A 93 -11.32 -2.32 4.28
C PHE A 93 -11.55 -3.69 3.60
N ASP A 94 -12.75 -3.90 3.02
CA ASP A 94 -13.20 -5.17 2.46
C ASP A 94 -12.25 -5.75 1.41
N ASN A 95 -11.58 -4.90 0.62
CA ASN A 95 -10.60 -5.31 -0.38
C ASN A 95 -9.31 -5.89 0.22
N ASP A 96 -9.10 -5.77 1.55
CA ASP A 96 -7.97 -6.36 2.28
C ASP A 96 -8.30 -7.75 2.84
N LEU A 97 -9.57 -8.13 2.87
CA LEU A 97 -10.08 -9.31 3.59
C LEU A 97 -9.35 -10.60 3.17
N ASP A 98 -9.19 -10.83 1.87
CA ASP A 98 -8.51 -12.03 1.37
C ASP A 98 -6.99 -11.99 1.66
N MET A 99 -6.37 -10.81 1.63
CA MET A 99 -4.96 -10.64 2.01
C MET A 99 -4.72 -10.97 3.49
N LEU A 100 -5.59 -10.49 4.38
CA LEU A 100 -5.49 -10.76 5.81
C LEU A 100 -5.70 -12.24 6.14
N ARG A 101 -6.55 -12.94 5.39
CA ARG A 101 -6.76 -14.40 5.53
C ARG A 101 -5.58 -15.23 5.06
N VAL A 102 -4.78 -14.72 4.13
CA VAL A 102 -3.60 -15.42 3.57
C VAL A 102 -2.36 -15.21 4.43
N ALA A 103 -2.30 -14.12 5.17
CA ALA A 103 -1.18 -13.78 6.02
C ALA A 103 -1.05 -14.72 7.22
N ASP A 104 0.18 -14.98 7.66
CA ASP A 104 0.47 -15.75 8.89
C ASP A 104 0.12 -14.95 10.15
N THR A 105 0.23 -13.63 10.08
CA THR A 105 -0.26 -12.69 11.09
C THR A 105 -1.00 -11.55 10.43
N SER A 106 -2.24 -11.33 10.84
CA SER A 106 -3.07 -10.23 10.32
C SER A 106 -3.33 -9.18 11.39
N ALA A 107 -3.37 -7.91 10.98
CA ALA A 107 -3.63 -6.78 11.87
C ALA A 107 -4.60 -5.79 11.24
N CYS A 108 -5.34 -5.07 12.09
CA CYS A 108 -6.20 -4.00 11.63
C CYS A 108 -6.17 -2.78 12.56
N PRO A 109 -6.32 -1.56 12.03
CA PRO A 109 -6.45 -0.35 12.83
C PRO A 109 -7.79 -0.29 13.56
N SER A 110 -7.90 0.59 14.57
CA SER A 110 -9.10 0.73 15.39
C SER A 110 -10.35 1.15 14.60
N ASN A 111 -10.16 1.86 13.48
CA ASN A 111 -11.24 2.30 12.58
C ASN A 111 -11.50 1.36 11.40
N ALA A 112 -10.94 0.15 11.40
CA ALA A 112 -11.21 -0.85 10.37
C ALA A 112 -12.69 -1.27 10.34
N GLN A 113 -13.15 -1.75 9.18
CA GLN A 113 -14.49 -2.30 9.00
C GLN A 113 -14.75 -3.48 9.94
N PRO A 114 -16.02 -3.71 10.38
CA PRO A 114 -16.36 -4.81 11.28
C PRO A 114 -15.88 -6.17 10.80
N CYS A 115 -16.06 -6.50 9.52
CA CYS A 115 -15.64 -7.77 8.92
C CYS A 115 -14.11 -7.98 8.96
N ILE A 116 -13.33 -6.90 8.92
CA ILE A 116 -11.87 -6.94 9.06
C ILE A 116 -11.49 -7.20 10.52
N LYS A 117 -12.14 -6.53 11.46
CA LYS A 117 -11.90 -6.72 12.90
C LYS A 117 -12.18 -8.16 13.36
N GLU A 118 -13.17 -8.81 12.75
CA GLU A 118 -13.53 -10.20 13.08
C GLU A 118 -12.46 -11.21 12.71
N ILE A 119 -11.66 -10.94 11.67
CA ILE A 119 -10.66 -11.88 11.16
C ILE A 119 -9.23 -11.53 11.55
N ALA A 120 -8.96 -10.29 11.96
CA ALA A 120 -7.62 -9.85 12.29
C ALA A 120 -7.12 -10.46 13.61
N ASN A 121 -5.92 -11.04 13.60
CA ASN A 121 -5.27 -11.58 14.81
C ASN A 121 -4.93 -10.47 15.81
N ILE A 122 -4.59 -9.28 15.31
CA ILE A 122 -4.18 -8.13 16.11
C ILE A 122 -5.09 -6.94 15.76
N GLN A 123 -5.88 -6.50 16.74
CA GLN A 123 -6.57 -5.23 16.65
C GLN A 123 -5.70 -4.16 17.31
N LEU A 124 -5.38 -3.12 16.54
CA LEU A 124 -4.56 -2.01 16.98
C LEU A 124 -5.41 -0.98 17.71
N MET A 125 -4.80 -0.23 18.63
CA MET A 125 -5.47 0.81 19.40
C MET A 125 -5.64 2.10 18.59
N HIS A 126 -4.69 2.34 17.68
CA HIS A 126 -4.66 3.53 16.84
C HIS A 126 -5.41 3.32 15.53
N SER A 127 -6.01 4.38 15.01
CA SER A 127 -6.60 4.43 13.67
C SER A 127 -5.53 4.49 12.57
N CYS A 128 -5.92 4.29 11.33
CA CYS A 128 -5.03 4.44 10.18
C CYS A 128 -4.44 5.86 10.05
N GLU A 129 -5.07 6.87 10.66
CA GLU A 129 -4.60 8.26 10.71
C GLU A 129 -3.69 8.53 11.92
N GLU A 130 -3.68 7.64 12.92
CA GLU A 130 -2.99 7.80 14.21
C GLU A 130 -1.78 6.86 14.38
N ASN A 131 -1.09 6.51 13.31
CA ASN A 131 0.11 5.66 13.32
C ASN A 131 -0.13 4.18 13.71
N ALA A 132 -1.26 3.58 13.34
CA ALA A 132 -1.53 2.16 13.58
C ALA A 132 -0.41 1.22 13.11
N ILE A 133 0.22 1.49 11.97
CA ILE A 133 1.34 0.67 11.46
C ILE A 133 2.57 0.78 12.35
N ALA A 134 2.84 1.95 12.92
CA ALA A 134 3.94 2.08 13.89
C ALA A 134 3.67 1.28 15.16
N GLU A 135 2.42 1.26 15.65
CA GLU A 135 2.00 0.40 16.76
C GLU A 135 2.19 -1.08 16.42
N LEU A 136 1.78 -1.52 15.22
CA LEU A 136 1.98 -2.90 14.78
C LEU A 136 3.44 -3.30 14.81
N ILE A 137 4.31 -2.48 14.21
CA ILE A 137 5.76 -2.73 14.20
C ILE A 137 6.31 -2.79 15.62
N TYR A 138 5.87 -1.87 16.49
CA TYR A 138 6.29 -1.87 17.89
C TYR A 138 5.85 -3.16 18.63
N ARG A 139 4.61 -3.62 18.42
CA ARG A 139 4.12 -4.88 19.02
C ARG A 139 4.90 -6.09 18.51
N LEU A 140 5.16 -6.16 17.21
CA LEU A 140 5.96 -7.24 16.61
C LEU A 140 7.42 -7.19 17.04
N SER A 141 7.99 -6.01 17.26
CA SER A 141 9.37 -5.86 17.74
C SER A 141 9.53 -6.15 19.22
N LYS A 142 8.48 -6.03 20.03
CA LYS A 142 8.52 -6.43 21.47
C LYS A 142 8.68 -7.93 21.69
N SER A 143 8.30 -8.75 20.74
CA SER A 143 8.57 -10.19 20.77
C SER A 143 10.03 -10.53 20.41
N LEU A 144 10.74 -9.57 19.83
CA LEU A 144 12.15 -9.60 19.51
C LEU A 144 12.75 -8.50 20.39
N GLU A 145 13.62 -8.80 21.34
CA GLU A 145 14.24 -7.89 22.31
C GLU A 145 14.38 -6.45 21.79
N VAL A 146 13.65 -5.52 22.42
CA VAL A 146 13.77 -4.09 22.10
C VAL A 146 15.13 -3.62 22.58
N HIS A 147 16.07 -3.53 21.67
CA HIS A 147 17.29 -2.77 21.91
C HIS A 147 16.89 -1.30 22.14
N ASN A 148 17.16 -0.77 23.32
CA ASN A 148 17.05 0.65 23.58
C ASN A 148 17.93 1.38 22.57
N MET A 149 17.29 2.02 21.59
CA MET A 149 18.00 2.77 20.54
C MET A 149 18.70 3.97 21.20
N ASP A 150 20.01 4.08 21.02
CA ASP A 150 20.77 5.21 21.53
C ASP A 150 20.31 6.54 20.86
N GLU A 151 20.49 7.64 21.57
CA GLU A 151 20.04 8.98 21.12
C GLU A 151 20.71 9.43 19.81
N MET A 152 21.91 8.97 19.52
CA MET A 152 22.61 9.29 18.27
C MET A 152 21.94 8.58 17.08
N THR A 153 21.63 7.31 17.22
CA THR A 153 20.89 6.52 16.22
C THR A 153 19.52 7.11 15.97
N LYS A 154 18.79 7.48 17.03
CA LYS A 154 17.49 8.14 16.91
C LYS A 154 17.57 9.45 16.12
N LYS A 155 18.55 10.33 16.42
CA LYS A 155 18.76 11.55 15.65
C LYS A 155 19.11 11.30 14.18
N LYS A 156 19.91 10.29 13.89
CA LYS A 156 20.22 9.88 12.50
C LYS A 156 18.96 9.46 11.75
N LEU A 157 18.10 8.65 12.37
CA LEU A 157 16.83 8.22 11.75
C LEU A 157 15.89 9.42 11.54
N GLN A 158 15.77 10.33 12.51
CA GLN A 158 14.97 11.54 12.34
C GLN A 158 15.46 12.39 11.17
N ALA A 159 16.79 12.62 11.06
CA ALA A 159 17.37 13.33 9.93
C ALA A 159 17.11 12.61 8.58
N THR A 160 17.20 11.29 8.58
CA THR A 160 16.89 10.48 7.39
C THR A 160 15.41 10.58 7.02
N ALA A 161 14.50 10.51 7.99
CA ALA A 161 13.06 10.70 7.76
C ALA A 161 12.75 12.08 7.15
N CYS A 162 13.46 13.13 7.59
CA CYS A 162 13.33 14.46 6.98
C CYS A 162 13.77 14.45 5.50
N ARG A 163 14.90 13.81 5.18
CA ARG A 163 15.36 13.71 3.78
C ARG A 163 14.37 12.90 2.92
N ILE A 164 13.80 11.83 3.44
CA ILE A 164 12.76 11.06 2.76
C ILE A 164 11.52 11.93 2.49
N ARG A 165 11.07 12.74 3.45
CA ARG A 165 9.98 13.70 3.24
C ARG A 165 10.30 14.73 2.16
N MET A 166 11.53 15.23 2.12
CA MET A 166 11.98 16.13 1.05
C MET A 166 11.88 15.45 -0.33
N GLY A 167 12.34 14.21 -0.45
CA GLY A 167 12.22 13.45 -1.70
C GLY A 167 10.77 13.16 -2.10
N VAL A 168 9.86 12.96 -1.15
CA VAL A 168 8.41 12.86 -1.44
C VAL A 168 7.90 14.15 -2.08
N ILE A 169 8.23 15.30 -1.49
CA ILE A 169 7.79 16.60 -2.01
C ILE A 169 8.41 16.86 -3.38
N GLU A 170 9.72 16.61 -3.54
CA GLU A 170 10.42 16.77 -4.81
C GLU A 170 9.79 15.92 -5.93
N GLY A 171 9.62 14.62 -5.69
CA GLY A 171 9.03 13.71 -6.68
C GLY A 171 7.59 14.08 -7.05
N THR A 172 6.74 14.41 -6.08
CA THR A 172 5.36 14.82 -6.35
C THR A 172 5.28 16.19 -7.03
N TYR A 173 6.20 17.10 -6.73
CA TYR A 173 6.29 18.40 -7.38
C TYR A 173 6.66 18.26 -8.87
N HIS A 174 7.68 17.47 -9.21
CA HIS A 174 8.07 17.24 -10.61
C HIS A 174 7.01 16.48 -11.39
N ALA A 175 6.38 15.49 -10.78
CA ALA A 175 5.27 14.76 -11.38
C ALA A 175 4.00 15.60 -11.54
N LYS A 176 3.91 16.76 -10.89
CA LYS A 176 2.69 17.59 -10.77
C LYS A 176 1.45 16.77 -10.36
N SER A 177 1.68 15.69 -9.64
CA SER A 177 0.65 14.69 -9.32
C SER A 177 1.10 13.82 -8.16
N GLY A 178 0.17 13.37 -7.34
CA GLY A 178 0.44 12.44 -6.23
C GLY A 178 -0.32 12.79 -4.96
N HIS A 179 -0.12 11.95 -3.94
CA HIS A 179 -0.75 12.09 -2.63
C HIS A 179 0.33 12.36 -1.55
N PRO A 180 0.85 13.60 -1.43
CA PRO A 180 1.93 13.88 -0.49
C PRO A 180 1.52 13.59 0.97
N GLY A 181 0.28 13.88 1.38
CA GLY A 181 -0.20 13.63 2.74
C GLY A 181 -0.09 12.16 3.15
N GLY A 182 -0.62 11.25 2.32
CA GLY A 182 -0.52 9.81 2.56
C GLY A 182 0.92 9.30 2.57
N SER A 183 1.78 9.85 1.70
CA SER A 183 3.20 9.52 1.67
C SER A 183 3.95 10.04 2.89
N LEU A 184 3.72 11.29 3.29
CA LEU A 184 4.39 11.89 4.45
C LEU A 184 4.09 11.15 5.75
N SER A 185 2.87 10.62 5.91
CA SER A 185 2.44 9.90 7.12
C SER A 185 3.19 8.59 7.37
N ILE A 186 3.76 7.95 6.34
CA ILE A 186 4.47 6.66 6.47
C ILE A 186 6.00 6.80 6.48
N CYS A 187 6.54 8.01 6.31
CA CYS A 187 7.99 8.22 6.21
C CYS A 187 8.79 7.71 7.40
N ASP A 188 8.33 7.95 8.63
CA ASP A 188 9.04 7.48 9.84
C ASP A 188 9.06 5.96 9.91
N THR A 189 7.95 5.32 9.59
CA THR A 189 7.81 3.87 9.53
C THR A 189 8.79 3.26 8.51
N LEU A 190 8.80 3.77 7.28
CA LEU A 190 9.71 3.31 6.24
C LEU A 190 11.17 3.57 6.60
N THR A 191 11.46 4.72 7.22
CA THR A 191 12.81 5.03 7.71
C THR A 191 13.26 4.01 8.74
N TYR A 192 12.44 3.71 9.73
CA TYR A 192 12.78 2.72 10.75
C TYR A 192 13.00 1.34 10.14
N LEU A 193 12.11 0.90 9.27
CA LEU A 193 12.22 -0.39 8.59
C LEU A 193 13.53 -0.50 7.80
N TYR A 194 13.77 0.39 6.87
CA TYR A 194 14.89 0.29 5.93
C TYR A 194 16.27 0.64 6.51
N PHE A 195 16.32 1.42 7.60
CA PHE A 195 17.59 1.91 8.15
C PHE A 195 17.94 1.33 9.53
N ALA A 196 16.98 0.67 10.20
CA ALA A 196 17.22 0.12 11.53
C ALA A 196 16.78 -1.35 11.71
N LYS A 197 15.76 -1.82 10.95
CA LYS A 197 15.15 -3.14 11.23
C LYS A 197 15.41 -4.18 10.16
N MET A 198 15.18 -3.83 8.90
CA MET A 198 15.21 -4.77 7.79
C MET A 198 16.64 -5.15 7.40
N HIS A 199 16.83 -6.44 7.13
CA HIS A 199 18.03 -6.97 6.52
C HIS A 199 17.96 -6.77 5.02
N VAL A 200 18.49 -5.63 4.54
CA VAL A 200 18.53 -5.24 3.13
C VAL A 200 19.87 -4.64 2.77
N ASP A 201 20.40 -4.99 1.61
CA ASP A 201 21.65 -4.42 1.07
C ASP A 201 21.38 -3.84 -0.34
N PRO A 202 21.50 -2.50 -0.52
CA PRO A 202 21.34 -1.88 -1.83
C PRO A 202 22.38 -2.32 -2.87
N LYS A 203 23.53 -2.83 -2.42
CA LYS A 203 24.59 -3.35 -3.33
C LYS A 203 24.31 -4.79 -3.78
N ASN A 204 23.45 -5.51 -3.05
CA ASN A 204 23.03 -6.86 -3.39
C ASN A 204 21.50 -7.00 -3.25
N PRO A 205 20.70 -6.34 -4.11
CA PRO A 205 19.25 -6.32 -4.02
C PRO A 205 18.59 -7.68 -4.25
N GLU A 206 19.29 -8.63 -4.84
CA GLU A 206 18.82 -10.00 -5.14
C GLU A 206 19.17 -11.01 -4.01
N MET A 207 19.72 -10.55 -2.90
CA MET A 207 20.08 -11.40 -1.77
C MET A 207 18.89 -12.26 -1.34
N ALA A 208 19.07 -13.58 -1.25
CA ALA A 208 17.99 -14.54 -1.06
C ALA A 208 17.30 -14.41 0.31
N ASP A 209 18.07 -14.10 1.35
CA ASP A 209 17.64 -13.99 2.74
C ASP A 209 17.29 -12.56 3.17
N ARG A 210 17.17 -11.62 2.22
CA ARG A 210 16.76 -10.25 2.52
C ARG A 210 15.30 -10.16 2.95
N ASP A 211 15.00 -9.20 3.81
CA ASP A 211 13.63 -8.82 4.09
C ASP A 211 12.97 -8.13 2.88
N ARG A 212 11.66 -8.28 2.78
CA ARG A 212 10.87 -7.70 1.69
C ARG A 212 9.66 -6.98 2.26
N LEU A 213 9.45 -5.75 1.81
CA LEU A 213 8.28 -4.95 2.12
C LEU A 213 7.37 -4.86 0.89
N VAL A 214 6.10 -5.15 1.07
CA VAL A 214 5.05 -4.91 0.07
C VAL A 214 4.11 -3.83 0.58
N LEU A 215 4.12 -2.67 -0.10
CA LEU A 215 3.27 -1.54 0.23
C LEU A 215 1.99 -1.59 -0.61
N SER A 216 0.91 -2.15 -0.05
CA SER A 216 -0.39 -2.25 -0.73
C SER A 216 -1.09 -0.88 -0.90
N LYS A 217 -0.77 0.10 -0.05
CA LYS A 217 -1.25 1.48 -0.16
C LYS A 217 -0.54 2.20 -1.31
N GLY A 218 -0.96 1.93 -2.56
CA GLY A 218 -0.27 2.38 -3.78
C GLY A 218 -0.02 3.88 -3.87
N HIS A 219 -0.94 4.71 -3.35
CA HIS A 219 -0.77 6.17 -3.34
C HIS A 219 0.34 6.67 -2.39
N CYS A 220 0.95 5.81 -1.56
CA CYS A 220 2.15 6.12 -0.78
C CYS A 220 3.45 5.72 -1.50
N ALA A 221 3.40 5.28 -2.75
CA ALA A 221 4.57 4.92 -3.55
C ALA A 221 5.68 6.00 -3.53
N PRO A 222 5.39 7.33 -3.58
CA PRO A 222 6.43 8.35 -3.47
C PRO A 222 7.29 8.23 -2.20
N ALA A 223 6.69 7.84 -1.06
CA ALA A 223 7.46 7.61 0.17
C ALA A 223 8.37 6.39 0.07
N LEU A 224 7.89 5.29 -0.53
CA LEU A 224 8.70 4.10 -0.75
C LEU A 224 9.87 4.40 -1.69
N TYR A 225 9.63 5.06 -2.82
CA TYR A 225 10.68 5.43 -3.77
C TYR A 225 11.71 6.36 -3.14
N SER A 226 11.28 7.39 -2.41
CA SER A 226 12.20 8.27 -1.69
C SER A 226 13.03 7.51 -0.64
N THR A 227 12.43 6.53 0.05
CA THR A 227 13.14 5.68 1.01
C THR A 227 14.19 4.81 0.33
N LEU A 228 13.85 4.19 -0.80
CA LEU A 228 14.77 3.34 -1.58
C LEU A 228 15.94 4.16 -2.16
N ALA A 229 15.65 5.36 -2.69
CA ALA A 229 16.68 6.28 -3.17
C ALA A 229 17.62 6.72 -2.03
N GLU A 230 17.07 7.13 -0.86
CA GLU A 230 17.87 7.53 0.31
C GLU A 230 18.68 6.35 0.87
N ARG A 231 18.18 5.11 0.75
CA ARG A 231 18.90 3.89 1.13
C ARG A 231 20.00 3.51 0.15
N GLY A 232 19.94 3.99 -1.10
CA GLY A 232 20.94 3.80 -2.14
C GLY A 232 20.65 2.67 -3.13
N PHE A 233 19.38 2.26 -3.28
CA PHE A 233 18.99 1.28 -4.30
C PHE A 233 19.02 1.84 -5.72
N PHE A 234 18.80 3.15 -5.86
CA PHE A 234 18.94 3.91 -7.10
C PHE A 234 19.24 5.38 -6.79
N SER A 235 19.52 6.17 -7.81
CA SER A 235 19.93 7.56 -7.61
C SER A 235 18.75 8.46 -7.21
N LYS A 236 19.01 9.52 -6.43
CA LYS A 236 17.95 10.44 -5.99
C LYS A 236 17.36 11.25 -7.14
N GLU A 237 18.12 11.46 -8.18
CA GLU A 237 17.70 12.16 -9.39
C GLU A 237 16.54 11.46 -10.09
N GLU A 238 16.43 10.13 -9.95
CA GLU A 238 15.31 9.34 -10.48
C GLU A 238 13.95 9.72 -9.87
N LEU A 239 13.93 10.33 -8.69
CA LEU A 239 12.67 10.81 -8.10
C LEU A 239 12.00 11.89 -8.96
N GLN A 240 12.77 12.61 -9.79
CA GLN A 240 12.24 13.62 -10.69
C GLN A 240 11.50 13.02 -11.89
N SER A 241 11.73 11.75 -12.20
CA SER A 241 11.04 11.01 -13.25
C SER A 241 9.76 10.32 -12.79
N LEU A 242 9.32 10.54 -11.55
CA LEU A 242 8.12 9.93 -10.99
C LEU A 242 6.92 10.07 -11.92
N ARG A 243 6.25 8.95 -12.24
CA ARG A 243 5.10 8.86 -13.16
C ARG A 243 5.38 9.18 -14.64
N HIS A 244 6.62 9.32 -15.05
CA HIS A 244 6.94 9.37 -16.46
C HIS A 244 6.93 7.94 -17.05
N ILE A 245 6.46 7.80 -18.29
CA ILE A 245 6.45 6.49 -18.98
C ILE A 245 7.91 6.02 -19.18
N GLY A 246 8.22 4.82 -18.72
CA GLY A 246 9.56 4.27 -18.75
C GLY A 246 10.46 4.64 -17.56
N ALA A 247 9.93 5.39 -16.56
CA ALA A 247 10.59 5.57 -15.27
C ALA A 247 10.47 4.30 -14.39
N LEU A 248 11.17 4.33 -13.25
CA LEU A 248 11.15 3.27 -12.23
C LEU A 248 9.74 2.88 -11.78
#